data_bc2e6b9b4016b17264d3eeb79b6b99fa
#
_entry.id   bc2e6b9b4016b17264d3eeb79b6b99fa
#
_cell.length_a   1.000
_cell.length_b   1.000
_cell.length_c   1.000
_cell.angle_alpha   90.00
_cell.angle_beta   90.00
_cell.angle_gamma   90.00
#
_symmetry.space_group_name_H-M   'P 1'
#
loop_
_entity.id
_entity.type
_entity.pdbx_description
1 polymer ?
#
loop_
_entity_poly.entity_id
_entity_poly.type
_entity_poly.pdbx_seq_one_letter_code
_entity_poly.pdbx_strand_id
1 'polypeptide(L)'
;MADAQLSPTSYLKYAFKDQHNLVSLFGAACFSAAFASPLPLLVALGGELLWLVVGPRLPTFRDWVDRQLSAQYLARAETAIEGALVELSEDEAARFLALSRNATALVVSVRERLTPRELQLGLHALLELRRTFLDYLFLNQRVEALVDPTPQAEMDAEAAKLQQSYSAERELTKRMTIRKSLTGLQRRITQQAALDSVRRSIALRLEMLEKVLPQLESRVTDPAFELLAPEVDSALSEVGAAEKLELTVDEIFDQAPASALP
;
A
#
# COMPACT_ATOMS: atom_id res chain seq x y z
N MET A 1 15.30 5.28 2.31
CA MET A 1 14.84 4.36 3.38
C MET A 1 16.02 4.00 4.25
N ALA A 2 16.02 4.39 5.52
CA ALA A 2 17.04 3.98 6.47
C ALA A 2 17.00 2.44 6.59
N ASP A 3 18.18 1.81 6.54
CA ASP A 3 18.38 0.39 6.78
C ASP A 3 17.49 -0.05 7.97
N ALA A 4 16.37 -0.67 7.70
CA ALA A 4 15.58 -1.35 8.71
C ALA A 4 16.33 -2.63 9.09
N GLN A 5 17.58 -2.47 9.57
CA GLN A 5 18.28 -3.54 10.25
C GLN A 5 17.44 -3.91 11.45
N LEU A 6 16.91 -5.12 11.43
CA LEU A 6 16.23 -5.67 12.59
C LEU A 6 17.06 -5.41 13.84
N SER A 7 16.42 -5.06 14.93
CA SER A 7 17.12 -4.89 16.20
C SER A 7 17.88 -6.19 16.53
N PRO A 8 19.04 -6.13 17.13
CA PRO A 8 19.82 -7.32 17.54
C PRO A 8 18.97 -8.36 18.29
N THR A 9 17.96 -7.90 19.03
CA THR A 9 17.00 -8.74 19.76
C THR A 9 16.10 -9.56 18.84
N SER A 10 15.81 -9.07 17.62
CA SER A 10 15.01 -9.79 16.63
C SER A 10 15.78 -10.98 16.06
N TYR A 11 17.06 -10.81 15.72
CA TYR A 11 17.91 -11.92 15.27
C TYR A 11 18.09 -13.00 16.35
N LEU A 12 18.23 -12.60 17.61
CA LEU A 12 18.27 -13.52 18.76
C LEU A 12 17.00 -14.37 18.86
N LYS A 13 15.84 -13.75 18.68
CA LYS A 13 14.54 -14.44 18.71
C LYS A 13 14.44 -15.49 17.60
N TYR A 14 14.96 -15.19 16.40
CA TYR A 14 14.98 -16.14 15.29
C TYR A 14 15.99 -17.26 15.53
N ALA A 15 17.19 -16.96 16.04
CA ALA A 15 18.18 -17.97 16.41
C ALA A 15 17.64 -18.97 17.45
N PHE A 16 16.88 -18.49 18.45
CA PHE A 16 16.29 -19.35 19.47
C PHE A 16 15.09 -20.17 18.96
N LYS A 17 14.29 -19.62 18.03
CA LYS A 17 13.06 -20.27 17.52
C LYS A 17 13.34 -21.25 16.38
N ASP A 18 14.58 -21.44 15.99
CA ASP A 18 14.95 -22.38 14.95
C ASP A 18 14.59 -23.80 15.38
N GLN A 19 13.86 -24.52 14.50
CA GLN A 19 13.43 -25.91 14.77
C GLN A 19 14.60 -26.83 15.08
N HIS A 20 15.77 -26.58 14.49
CA HIS A 20 16.97 -27.38 14.73
C HIS A 20 17.45 -27.27 16.18
N ASN A 21 17.35 -26.09 16.78
CA ASN A 21 17.73 -25.87 18.18
C ASN A 21 16.79 -26.60 19.14
N LEU A 22 15.48 -26.54 18.90
CA LEU A 22 14.49 -27.24 19.71
C LEU A 22 14.65 -28.77 19.61
N VAL A 23 14.90 -29.29 18.41
CA VAL A 23 15.12 -30.73 18.18
C VAL A 23 16.42 -31.20 18.83
N SER A 24 17.51 -30.41 18.75
CA SER A 24 18.79 -30.74 19.38
C SER A 24 18.73 -30.76 20.90
N LEU A 25 18.08 -29.76 21.51
CA LEU A 25 17.84 -29.71 22.95
C LEU A 25 16.96 -30.86 23.43
N PHE A 26 15.89 -31.16 22.74
CA PHE A 26 15.00 -32.28 23.04
C PHE A 26 15.74 -33.62 22.91
N GLY A 27 16.50 -33.79 21.81
CA GLY A 27 17.36 -34.97 21.61
C GLY A 27 18.39 -35.15 22.70
N ALA A 28 19.07 -34.05 23.09
CA ALA A 28 20.05 -34.10 24.19
C ALA A 28 19.42 -34.43 25.54
N ALA A 29 18.21 -33.94 25.82
CA ALA A 29 17.45 -34.26 27.03
C ALA A 29 17.07 -35.76 27.08
N CYS A 30 16.58 -36.31 25.98
CA CYS A 30 16.24 -37.73 25.86
C CYS A 30 17.50 -38.59 26.06
N PHE A 31 18.63 -38.20 25.45
CA PHE A 31 19.90 -38.90 25.56
C PHE A 31 20.43 -38.87 27.00
N SER A 32 20.35 -37.69 27.65
CA SER A 32 20.75 -37.54 29.07
C SER A 32 19.92 -38.44 29.98
N ALA A 33 18.63 -38.55 29.75
CA ALA A 33 17.73 -39.44 30.50
C ALA A 33 18.07 -40.92 30.28
N ALA A 34 18.32 -41.32 29.03
CA ALA A 34 18.62 -42.70 28.66
C ALA A 34 19.97 -43.21 29.27
N PHE A 35 20.95 -42.33 29.34
CA PHE A 35 22.28 -42.68 29.88
C PHE A 35 22.49 -42.28 31.34
N ALA A 36 21.46 -41.75 32.01
CA ALA A 36 21.49 -41.24 33.36
C ALA A 36 22.69 -40.28 33.60
N SER A 37 23.10 -39.52 32.57
CA SER A 37 24.23 -38.61 32.58
C SER A 37 23.82 -37.21 32.18
N PRO A 38 24.12 -36.15 32.94
CA PRO A 38 23.80 -34.78 32.57
C PRO A 38 24.71 -34.19 31.48
N LEU A 39 25.82 -34.88 31.14
CA LEU A 39 26.83 -34.38 30.22
C LEU A 39 26.33 -34.02 28.84
N PRO A 40 25.49 -34.85 28.14
CA PRO A 40 24.97 -34.49 26.83
C PRO A 40 24.13 -33.23 26.86
N LEU A 41 23.31 -33.04 27.88
CA LEU A 41 22.48 -31.85 28.05
C LEU A 41 23.32 -30.58 28.30
N LEU A 42 24.37 -30.69 29.11
CA LEU A 42 25.30 -29.58 29.40
C LEU A 42 26.06 -29.14 28.13
N VAL A 43 26.51 -30.11 27.32
CA VAL A 43 27.16 -29.82 26.03
C VAL A 43 26.18 -29.16 25.05
N ALA A 44 24.95 -29.63 24.96
CA ALA A 44 23.94 -29.03 24.11
C ALA A 44 23.60 -27.60 24.56
N LEU A 45 23.40 -27.36 25.85
CA LEU A 45 23.15 -26.01 26.38
C LEU A 45 24.34 -25.07 26.16
N GLY A 46 25.59 -25.56 26.35
CA GLY A 46 26.79 -24.77 26.06
C GLY A 46 26.90 -24.39 24.57
N GLY A 47 26.62 -25.35 23.68
CA GLY A 47 26.55 -25.09 22.23
C GLY A 47 25.49 -24.11 21.86
N GLU A 48 24.32 -24.20 22.46
CA GLU A 48 23.19 -23.27 22.27
C GLU A 48 23.53 -21.85 22.68
N LEU A 49 24.12 -21.67 23.88
CA LEU A 49 24.58 -20.37 24.35
C LEU A 49 25.63 -19.76 23.42
N LEU A 50 26.59 -20.59 22.97
CA LEU A 50 27.59 -20.16 22.00
C LEU A 50 26.92 -19.73 20.67
N TRP A 51 25.95 -20.51 20.17
CA TRP A 51 25.22 -20.19 18.97
C TRP A 51 24.42 -18.89 19.09
N LEU A 52 23.75 -18.67 20.22
CA LEU A 52 23.00 -17.42 20.46
C LEU A 52 23.90 -16.17 20.50
N VAL A 53 25.16 -16.33 20.86
CA VAL A 53 26.13 -15.20 20.88
C VAL A 53 26.81 -15.00 19.53
N VAL A 54 27.16 -16.07 18.84
CA VAL A 54 27.94 -16.04 17.60
C VAL A 54 27.02 -15.98 16.36
N GLY A 55 25.94 -16.76 16.33
CA GLY A 55 25.02 -16.87 15.20
C GLY A 55 24.54 -15.52 14.70
N PRO A 56 23.94 -14.65 15.53
CA PRO A 56 23.46 -13.33 15.11
C PRO A 56 24.54 -12.38 14.60
N ARG A 57 25.83 -12.69 14.82
CA ARG A 57 26.96 -11.90 14.32
C ARG A 57 27.46 -12.37 12.95
N LEU A 58 27.11 -13.59 12.56
CA LEU A 58 27.50 -14.13 11.26
C LEU A 58 26.71 -13.47 10.12
N PRO A 59 27.35 -12.90 9.10
CA PRO A 59 26.68 -12.27 7.99
C PRO A 59 25.78 -13.27 7.23
N THR A 60 26.22 -14.50 7.05
CA THR A 60 25.44 -15.56 6.41
C THR A 60 24.13 -15.88 7.13
N PHE A 61 24.12 -15.83 8.46
CA PHE A 61 22.92 -16.05 9.28
C PHE A 61 21.96 -14.86 9.12
N ARG A 62 22.49 -13.63 9.15
CA ARG A 62 21.67 -12.43 8.92
C ARG A 62 21.02 -12.44 7.54
N ASP A 63 21.79 -12.71 6.50
CA ASP A 63 21.28 -12.82 5.13
C ASP A 63 20.22 -13.92 4.99
N TRP A 64 20.34 -15.01 5.74
CA TRP A 64 19.34 -16.07 5.75
C TRP A 64 18.04 -15.63 6.45
N VAL A 65 18.15 -15.01 7.64
CA VAL A 65 17.00 -14.48 8.39
C VAL A 65 16.30 -13.42 7.58
N ASP A 66 17.04 -12.47 6.98
CA ASP A 66 16.48 -11.40 6.19
C ASP A 66 15.73 -11.92 4.95
N ARG A 67 16.29 -12.94 4.27
CA ARG A 67 15.60 -13.62 3.15
C ARG A 67 14.30 -14.30 3.61
N GLN A 68 14.32 -14.98 4.74
CA GLN A 68 13.15 -15.69 5.23
C GLN A 68 12.04 -14.72 5.68
N LEU A 69 12.41 -13.63 6.33
CA LEU A 69 11.49 -12.55 6.71
C LEU A 69 10.88 -11.86 5.49
N SER A 70 11.71 -11.56 4.51
CA SER A 70 11.25 -10.97 3.26
C SER A 70 10.29 -11.88 2.51
N ALA A 71 10.57 -13.18 2.45
CA ALA A 71 9.67 -14.14 1.84
C ALA A 71 8.32 -14.22 2.58
N GLN A 72 8.34 -14.20 3.91
CA GLN A 72 7.12 -14.18 4.73
C GLN A 72 6.34 -12.87 4.57
N TYR A 73 7.04 -11.73 4.49
CA TYR A 73 6.42 -10.44 4.25
C TYR A 73 5.75 -10.39 2.89
N LEU A 74 6.47 -10.82 1.83
CA LEU A 74 5.93 -10.88 0.48
C LEU A 74 4.69 -11.80 0.40
N ALA A 75 4.75 -12.99 1.00
CA ALA A 75 3.62 -13.91 1.00
C ALA A 75 2.38 -13.33 1.73
N ARG A 76 2.57 -12.67 2.87
CA ARG A 76 1.47 -12.02 3.59
C ARG A 76 0.88 -10.85 2.80
N ALA A 77 1.74 -10.06 2.16
CA ALA A 77 1.30 -8.94 1.34
C ALA A 77 0.53 -9.42 0.11
N GLU A 78 0.96 -10.49 -0.55
CA GLU A 78 0.21 -11.12 -1.65
C GLU A 78 -1.17 -11.60 -1.19
N THR A 79 -1.26 -12.28 -0.06
CA THR A 79 -2.55 -12.72 0.50
C THR A 79 -3.47 -11.54 0.83
N ALA A 80 -2.91 -10.45 1.36
CA ALA A 80 -3.68 -9.23 1.64
C ALA A 80 -4.19 -8.57 0.34
N ILE A 81 -3.35 -8.51 -0.69
CA ILE A 81 -3.74 -7.99 -2.02
C ILE A 81 -4.84 -8.86 -2.64
N GLU A 82 -4.71 -10.20 -2.59
CA GLU A 82 -5.72 -11.10 -3.11
C GLU A 82 -7.07 -10.92 -2.40
N GLY A 83 -7.06 -10.73 -1.08
CA GLY A 83 -8.26 -10.41 -0.32
C GLY A 83 -8.90 -9.09 -0.73
N ALA A 84 -8.09 -8.07 -0.93
CA ALA A 84 -8.55 -6.75 -1.31
C ALA A 84 -9.13 -6.69 -2.75
N LEU A 85 -8.65 -7.54 -3.67
CA LEU A 85 -9.16 -7.59 -5.05
C LEU A 85 -10.66 -7.99 -5.12
N VAL A 86 -11.16 -8.72 -4.13
CA VAL A 86 -12.57 -9.13 -4.09
C VAL A 86 -13.50 -7.92 -3.87
N GLU A 87 -13.00 -6.85 -3.29
CA GLU A 87 -13.76 -5.63 -2.97
C GLU A 87 -13.77 -4.63 -4.14
N LEU A 88 -12.93 -4.83 -5.17
CA LEU A 88 -12.86 -3.96 -6.34
C LEU A 88 -13.92 -4.29 -7.38
N SER A 89 -14.27 -3.30 -8.19
CA SER A 89 -15.05 -3.51 -9.42
C SER A 89 -14.27 -4.38 -10.42
N GLU A 90 -14.98 -5.05 -11.33
CA GLU A 90 -14.38 -5.93 -12.34
C GLU A 90 -13.33 -5.21 -13.20
N ASP A 91 -13.62 -3.97 -13.61
CA ASP A 91 -12.72 -3.14 -14.41
C ASP A 91 -11.46 -2.75 -13.65
N GLU A 92 -11.59 -2.36 -12.39
CA GLU A 92 -10.45 -1.98 -11.54
C GLU A 92 -9.59 -3.19 -11.19
N ALA A 93 -10.22 -4.34 -10.89
CA ALA A 93 -9.50 -5.59 -10.69
C ALA A 93 -8.72 -6.01 -11.94
N ALA A 94 -9.30 -5.85 -13.15
CA ALA A 94 -8.61 -6.11 -14.41
C ALA A 94 -7.40 -5.18 -14.62
N ARG A 95 -7.51 -3.90 -14.30
CA ARG A 95 -6.39 -2.94 -14.33
C ARG A 95 -5.27 -3.35 -13.38
N PHE A 96 -5.61 -3.70 -12.14
CA PHE A 96 -4.63 -4.18 -11.15
C PHE A 96 -3.93 -5.47 -11.61
N LEU A 97 -4.66 -6.43 -12.16
CA LEU A 97 -4.10 -7.67 -12.68
C LEU A 97 -3.18 -7.44 -13.88
N ALA A 98 -3.48 -6.45 -14.72
CA ALA A 98 -2.59 -6.05 -15.81
C ALA A 98 -1.26 -5.47 -15.27
N LEU A 99 -1.33 -4.55 -14.30
CA LEU A 99 -0.13 -4.01 -13.63
C LEU A 99 0.70 -5.13 -12.97
N SER A 100 0.05 -6.06 -12.27
CA SER A 100 0.71 -7.17 -11.58
C SER A 100 1.41 -8.12 -12.56
N ARG A 101 0.81 -8.40 -13.73
CA ARG A 101 1.44 -9.19 -14.80
C ARG A 101 2.68 -8.51 -15.34
N ASN A 102 2.62 -7.19 -15.61
CA ASN A 102 3.76 -6.42 -16.07
C ASN A 102 4.88 -6.39 -15.02
N ALA A 103 4.55 -6.24 -13.74
CA ALA A 103 5.52 -6.33 -12.64
C ALA A 103 6.21 -7.70 -12.60
N THR A 104 5.46 -8.79 -12.77
CA THR A 104 6.01 -10.15 -12.80
C THR A 104 6.91 -10.36 -14.03
N ALA A 105 6.50 -9.89 -15.20
CA ALA A 105 7.31 -9.97 -16.42
C ALA A 105 8.63 -9.21 -16.27
N LEU A 106 8.59 -8.02 -15.65
CA LEU A 106 9.80 -7.24 -15.35
C LEU A 106 10.75 -8.00 -14.42
N VAL A 107 10.25 -8.62 -13.35
CA VAL A 107 11.07 -9.43 -12.43
C VAL A 107 11.76 -10.57 -13.17
N VAL A 108 11.04 -11.27 -14.05
CA VAL A 108 11.61 -12.37 -14.85
C VAL A 108 12.73 -11.86 -15.76
N SER A 109 12.54 -10.70 -16.40
CA SER A 109 13.54 -10.12 -17.33
C SER A 109 14.82 -9.66 -16.65
N VAL A 110 14.75 -9.20 -15.39
CA VAL A 110 15.92 -8.69 -14.64
C VAL A 110 16.62 -9.76 -13.79
N ARG A 111 15.96 -10.90 -13.53
CA ARG A 111 16.41 -11.91 -12.57
C ARG A 111 17.85 -12.41 -12.80
N GLU A 112 18.26 -12.54 -14.05
CA GLU A 112 19.59 -13.06 -14.41
C GLU A 112 20.70 -11.97 -14.34
N ARG A 113 20.30 -10.69 -14.27
CA ARG A 113 21.23 -9.56 -14.28
C ARG A 113 21.51 -9.01 -12.89
N LEU A 114 20.55 -9.10 -11.99
CA LEU A 114 20.62 -8.55 -10.65
C LEU A 114 21.21 -9.55 -9.65
N THR A 115 21.96 -9.03 -8.69
CA THR A 115 22.37 -9.83 -7.52
C THR A 115 21.13 -10.22 -6.68
N PRO A 116 21.21 -11.29 -5.89
CA PRO A 116 20.08 -11.71 -5.02
C PRO A 116 19.57 -10.60 -4.11
N ARG A 117 20.46 -9.71 -3.64
CA ARG A 117 20.08 -8.57 -2.77
C ARG A 117 19.34 -7.48 -3.55
N GLU A 118 19.83 -7.13 -4.72
CA GLU A 118 19.16 -6.15 -5.60
C GLU A 118 17.81 -6.63 -6.08
N LEU A 119 17.70 -7.91 -6.42
CA LEU A 119 16.43 -8.54 -6.79
C LEU A 119 15.43 -8.47 -5.62
N GLN A 120 15.87 -8.73 -4.40
CA GLN A 120 15.03 -8.64 -3.22
C GLN A 120 14.55 -7.21 -2.96
N LEU A 121 15.41 -6.20 -3.08
CA LEU A 121 15.03 -4.80 -2.98
C LEU A 121 14.04 -4.41 -4.07
N GLY A 122 14.28 -4.85 -5.31
CA GLY A 122 13.37 -4.62 -6.43
C GLY A 122 11.98 -5.25 -6.21
N LEU A 123 11.92 -6.47 -5.67
CA LEU A 123 10.65 -7.12 -5.32
C LEU A 123 9.86 -6.33 -4.27
N HIS A 124 10.54 -5.79 -3.25
CA HIS A 124 9.88 -4.94 -2.25
C HIS A 124 9.33 -3.65 -2.87
N ALA A 125 10.13 -2.97 -3.69
CA ALA A 125 9.71 -1.76 -4.37
C ALA A 125 8.51 -2.01 -5.30
N LEU A 126 8.50 -3.10 -6.06
CA LEU A 126 7.37 -3.51 -6.90
C LEU A 126 6.13 -3.88 -6.07
N LEU A 127 6.30 -4.47 -4.89
CA LEU A 127 5.19 -4.73 -3.98
C LEU A 127 4.56 -3.42 -3.49
N GLU A 128 5.38 -2.46 -3.08
CA GLU A 128 4.90 -1.14 -2.65
C GLU A 128 4.22 -0.38 -3.81
N LEU A 129 4.71 -0.51 -5.03
CA LEU A 129 4.06 0.04 -6.22
C LEU A 129 2.67 -0.57 -6.43
N ARG A 130 2.55 -1.91 -6.34
CA ARG A 130 1.26 -2.61 -6.46
C ARG A 130 0.30 -2.20 -5.35
N ARG A 131 0.80 -2.05 -4.12
CA ARG A 131 0.00 -1.59 -2.98
C ARG A 131 -0.48 -0.17 -3.17
N THR A 132 0.40 0.75 -3.53
CA THR A 132 0.04 2.14 -3.80
C THR A 132 -1.00 2.24 -4.92
N PHE A 133 -0.86 1.45 -5.97
CA PHE A 133 -1.84 1.39 -7.05
C PHE A 133 -3.20 0.91 -6.54
N LEU A 134 -3.22 -0.12 -5.70
CA LEU A 134 -4.44 -0.65 -5.08
C LEU A 134 -5.12 0.40 -4.19
N ASP A 135 -4.35 1.12 -3.37
CA ASP A 135 -4.86 2.19 -2.51
C ASP A 135 -5.53 3.31 -3.35
N TYR A 136 -4.95 3.66 -4.51
CA TYR A 136 -5.57 4.61 -5.44
C TYR A 136 -6.84 4.08 -6.10
N LEU A 137 -6.93 2.79 -6.40
CA LEU A 137 -8.17 2.19 -6.93
C LEU A 137 -9.28 2.25 -5.89
N PHE A 138 -9.02 1.90 -4.64
CA PHE A 138 -10.01 2.04 -3.56
C PHE A 138 -10.44 3.48 -3.34
N LEU A 139 -9.49 4.40 -3.38
CA LEU A 139 -9.80 5.83 -3.24
C LEU A 139 -10.67 6.30 -4.43
N ASN A 140 -10.39 5.84 -5.65
CA ASN A 140 -11.21 6.15 -6.83
C ASN A 140 -12.64 5.65 -6.66
N GLN A 141 -12.81 4.39 -6.26
CA GLN A 141 -14.13 3.78 -6.02
C GLN A 141 -14.90 4.55 -4.93
N ARG A 142 -14.22 4.92 -3.83
CA ARG A 142 -14.81 5.72 -2.77
C ARG A 142 -15.26 7.09 -3.28
N VAL A 143 -14.43 7.79 -4.04
CA VAL A 143 -14.77 9.09 -4.62
C VAL A 143 -15.93 8.97 -5.60
N GLU A 144 -15.95 7.95 -6.47
CA GLU A 144 -17.05 7.70 -7.39
C GLU A 144 -18.38 7.44 -6.69
N ALA A 145 -18.36 6.74 -5.56
CA ALA A 145 -19.56 6.50 -4.75
C ALA A 145 -20.12 7.79 -4.09
N LEU A 146 -19.27 8.82 -3.97
CA LEU A 146 -19.62 10.08 -3.32
C LEU A 146 -20.01 11.20 -4.30
N VAL A 147 -19.70 11.02 -5.58
CA VAL A 147 -20.07 11.96 -6.65
C VAL A 147 -21.59 11.92 -6.86
N ASP A 148 -22.23 13.09 -6.75
CA ASP A 148 -23.65 13.23 -7.03
C ASP A 148 -23.93 12.92 -8.53
N PRO A 149 -24.87 12.03 -8.86
CA PRO A 149 -25.19 11.71 -10.24
C PRO A 149 -25.83 12.87 -11.01
N THR A 150 -26.26 13.92 -10.31
CA THR A 150 -26.88 15.10 -10.93
C THR A 150 -25.84 15.87 -11.74
N PRO A 151 -26.06 16.09 -13.06
CA PRO A 151 -25.13 16.86 -13.88
C PRO A 151 -24.94 18.28 -13.33
N GLN A 152 -23.71 18.75 -13.30
CA GLN A 152 -23.37 20.08 -12.78
C GLN A 152 -24.18 21.18 -13.49
N ALA A 153 -24.43 21.04 -14.79
CA ALA A 153 -25.22 21.97 -15.56
C ALA A 153 -26.68 22.09 -15.05
N GLU A 154 -27.26 21.02 -14.53
CA GLU A 154 -28.60 21.03 -13.94
C GLU A 154 -28.62 21.75 -12.61
N MET A 155 -27.62 21.52 -11.77
CA MET A 155 -27.44 22.22 -10.50
C MET A 155 -27.21 23.72 -10.71
N ASP A 156 -26.42 24.10 -11.71
CA ASP A 156 -26.17 25.49 -12.05
C ASP A 156 -27.46 26.16 -12.58
N ALA A 157 -28.26 25.47 -13.42
CA ALA A 157 -29.53 25.94 -13.89
C ALA A 157 -30.57 26.12 -12.77
N GLU A 158 -30.60 25.20 -11.82
CA GLU A 158 -31.44 25.30 -10.62
C GLU A 158 -31.00 26.47 -9.72
N ALA A 159 -29.70 26.65 -9.52
CA ALA A 159 -29.15 27.80 -8.76
C ALA A 159 -29.55 29.13 -9.42
N ALA A 160 -29.47 29.23 -10.74
CA ALA A 160 -29.90 30.41 -11.49
C ALA A 160 -31.42 30.68 -11.32
N LYS A 161 -32.28 29.66 -11.36
CA LYS A 161 -33.72 29.78 -11.11
C LYS A 161 -34.02 30.26 -9.69
N LEU A 162 -33.35 29.67 -8.69
CA LEU A 162 -33.48 30.08 -7.29
C LEU A 162 -33.00 31.51 -7.08
N GLN A 163 -31.92 31.93 -7.72
CA GLN A 163 -31.41 33.29 -7.66
C GLN A 163 -32.41 34.29 -8.28
N GLN A 164 -33.04 33.95 -9.40
CA GLN A 164 -34.09 34.76 -10.03
C GLN A 164 -35.32 34.87 -9.11
N SER A 165 -35.77 33.75 -8.53
CA SER A 165 -36.87 33.70 -7.56
C SER A 165 -36.58 34.52 -6.32
N TYR A 166 -35.35 34.47 -5.80
CA TYR A 166 -34.91 35.26 -4.66
C TYR A 166 -34.99 36.76 -4.92
N SER A 167 -34.65 37.21 -6.13
CA SER A 167 -34.69 38.62 -6.50
C SER A 167 -36.13 39.13 -6.75
N ALA A 168 -37.02 38.27 -7.16
CA ALA A 168 -38.44 38.59 -7.46
C ALA A 168 -39.32 38.54 -6.21
N GLU A 169 -38.96 37.78 -5.18
CA GLU A 169 -39.81 37.55 -3.99
C GLU A 169 -39.81 38.76 -3.05
N ARG A 170 -40.98 39.21 -2.64
CA ARG A 170 -41.19 40.33 -1.74
C ARG A 170 -41.45 39.92 -0.29
N GLU A 171 -41.99 38.71 -0.09
CA GLU A 171 -42.30 38.20 1.25
C GLU A 171 -41.02 37.74 1.95
N LEU A 172 -40.75 38.29 3.12
CA LEU A 172 -39.50 38.06 3.84
C LEU A 172 -39.28 36.57 4.18
N THR A 173 -40.32 35.90 4.62
CA THR A 173 -40.28 34.48 5.02
C THR A 173 -39.90 33.56 3.84
N LYS A 174 -40.56 33.75 2.71
CA LYS A 174 -40.26 32.98 1.47
C LYS A 174 -38.85 33.28 0.96
N ARG A 175 -38.47 34.58 0.99
CA ARG A 175 -37.13 34.99 0.58
C ARG A 175 -36.05 34.36 1.43
N MET A 176 -36.23 34.21 2.78
CA MET A 176 -35.30 33.50 3.66
C MET A 176 -35.19 32.00 3.32
N THR A 177 -36.32 31.37 2.97
CA THR A 177 -36.34 29.96 2.56
C THR A 177 -35.58 29.76 1.26
N ILE A 178 -35.85 30.57 0.24
CA ILE A 178 -35.13 30.53 -1.06
C ILE A 178 -33.64 30.73 -0.85
N ARG A 179 -33.24 31.67 0.02
CA ARG A 179 -31.83 31.92 0.34
C ARG A 179 -31.16 30.70 0.96
N LYS A 180 -31.83 29.99 1.90
CA LYS A 180 -31.31 28.77 2.49
C LYS A 180 -31.09 27.67 1.42
N SER A 181 -32.10 27.45 0.56
CA SER A 181 -31.98 26.48 -0.54
C SER A 181 -30.85 26.85 -1.51
N LEU A 182 -30.72 28.11 -1.89
CA LEU A 182 -29.64 28.59 -2.75
C LEU A 182 -28.25 28.36 -2.12
N THR A 183 -28.10 28.68 -0.83
CA THR A 183 -26.83 28.47 -0.11
C THR A 183 -26.50 26.96 -0.04
N GLY A 184 -27.50 26.11 0.22
CA GLY A 184 -27.32 24.65 0.21
C GLY A 184 -26.87 24.12 -1.16
N LEU A 185 -27.55 24.57 -2.23
CA LEU A 185 -27.22 24.16 -3.59
C LEU A 185 -25.83 24.67 -4.02
N GLN A 186 -25.48 25.91 -3.73
CA GLN A 186 -24.14 26.44 -4.01
C GLN A 186 -23.03 25.64 -3.30
N ARG A 187 -23.30 25.23 -2.07
CA ARG A 187 -22.37 24.36 -1.33
C ARG A 187 -22.21 22.99 -2.01
N ARG A 188 -23.30 22.35 -2.43
CA ARG A 188 -23.24 21.08 -3.20
C ARG A 188 -22.44 21.23 -4.49
N ILE A 189 -22.65 22.30 -5.25
CA ILE A 189 -21.88 22.62 -6.47
C ILE A 189 -20.38 22.72 -6.15
N THR A 190 -20.02 23.43 -5.08
CA THR A 190 -18.60 23.57 -4.67
C THR A 190 -17.99 22.24 -4.26
N GLN A 191 -18.73 21.42 -3.50
CA GLN A 191 -18.27 20.09 -3.09
C GLN A 191 -18.11 19.17 -4.31
N GLN A 192 -19.06 19.16 -5.23
CA GLN A 192 -18.99 18.39 -6.47
C GLN A 192 -17.74 18.78 -7.29
N ALA A 193 -17.50 20.07 -7.47
CA ALA A 193 -16.30 20.54 -8.18
C ALA A 193 -14.99 20.12 -7.50
N ALA A 194 -14.96 20.10 -6.17
CA ALA A 194 -13.81 19.62 -5.41
C ALA A 194 -13.59 18.11 -5.59
N LEU A 195 -14.66 17.30 -5.50
CA LEU A 195 -14.61 15.86 -5.76
C LEU A 195 -14.15 15.54 -7.18
N ASP A 196 -14.64 16.25 -8.19
CA ASP A 196 -14.21 16.10 -9.58
C ASP A 196 -12.72 16.45 -9.77
N SER A 197 -12.21 17.41 -9.02
CA SER A 197 -10.78 17.73 -9.02
C SER A 197 -9.94 16.60 -8.41
N VAL A 198 -10.37 16.04 -7.28
CA VAL A 198 -9.72 14.88 -6.65
C VAL A 198 -9.77 13.66 -7.57
N ARG A 199 -10.92 13.36 -8.17
CA ARG A 199 -11.10 12.25 -9.14
C ARG A 199 -10.11 12.36 -10.30
N ARG A 200 -9.98 13.57 -10.90
CA ARG A 200 -9.00 13.81 -11.98
C ARG A 200 -7.56 13.59 -11.49
N SER A 201 -7.24 14.03 -10.27
CA SER A 201 -5.92 13.81 -9.69
C SER A 201 -5.62 12.32 -9.48
N ILE A 202 -6.59 11.54 -8.99
CA ILE A 202 -6.47 10.09 -8.82
C ILE A 202 -6.25 9.42 -10.18
N ALA A 203 -7.08 9.75 -11.19
CA ALA A 203 -6.97 9.18 -12.53
C ALA A 203 -5.58 9.42 -13.15
N LEU A 204 -5.04 10.63 -13.00
CA LEU A 204 -3.71 10.99 -13.49
C LEU A 204 -2.62 10.16 -12.79
N ARG A 205 -2.72 9.96 -11.48
CA ARG A 205 -1.75 9.18 -10.71
C ARG A 205 -1.79 7.69 -11.04
N LEU A 206 -3.00 7.14 -11.23
CA LEU A 206 -3.17 5.76 -11.71
C LEU A 206 -2.53 5.58 -13.09
N GLU A 207 -2.73 6.52 -14.01
CA GLU A 207 -2.10 6.50 -15.34
C GLU A 207 -0.57 6.60 -15.25
N MET A 208 -0.04 7.43 -14.34
CA MET A 208 1.40 7.51 -14.10
C MET A 208 1.96 6.17 -13.60
N LEU A 209 1.32 5.54 -12.63
CA LEU A 209 1.73 4.23 -12.09
C LEU A 209 1.67 3.13 -13.16
N GLU A 210 0.65 3.12 -14.02
CA GLU A 210 0.54 2.18 -15.13
C GLU A 210 1.70 2.32 -16.14
N LYS A 211 2.20 3.55 -16.35
CA LYS A 211 3.30 3.83 -17.27
C LYS A 211 4.69 3.52 -16.71
N VAL A 212 4.83 3.44 -15.37
CA VAL A 212 6.12 3.17 -14.73
C VAL A 212 6.73 1.84 -15.18
N LEU A 213 5.94 0.77 -15.16
CA LEU A 213 6.44 -0.58 -15.50
C LEU A 213 6.92 -0.71 -16.96
N PRO A 214 6.17 -0.27 -17.98
CA PRO A 214 6.65 -0.25 -19.35
C PRO A 214 7.92 0.63 -19.55
N GLN A 215 8.00 1.75 -18.85
CA GLN A 215 9.21 2.59 -18.88
C GLN A 215 10.42 1.88 -18.27
N LEU A 216 10.23 1.20 -17.14
CA LEU A 216 11.28 0.39 -16.52
C LEU A 216 11.69 -0.78 -17.41
N GLU A 217 10.75 -1.46 -18.05
CA GLU A 217 11.02 -2.55 -18.99
C GLU A 217 11.89 -2.07 -20.16
N SER A 218 11.61 -0.89 -20.71
CA SER A 218 12.42 -0.29 -21.76
C SER A 218 13.84 0.05 -21.29
N ARG A 219 14.01 0.48 -20.04
CA ARG A 219 15.31 0.80 -19.44
C ARG A 219 16.12 -0.44 -19.07
N VAL A 220 15.47 -1.52 -18.67
CA VAL A 220 16.14 -2.79 -18.33
C VAL A 220 16.94 -3.35 -19.51
N THR A 221 16.56 -3.02 -20.74
CA THR A 221 17.34 -3.38 -21.93
C THR A 221 18.63 -2.57 -22.07
N ASP A 222 18.78 -1.44 -21.37
CA ASP A 222 19.99 -0.63 -21.33
C ASP A 222 21.07 -1.32 -20.45
N PRO A 223 22.30 -1.50 -20.94
CA PRO A 223 23.40 -2.02 -20.14
C PRO A 223 23.78 -1.14 -18.94
N ALA A 224 23.37 0.13 -18.91
CA ALA A 224 23.56 1.06 -17.81
C ALA A 224 22.51 0.92 -16.68
N PHE A 225 21.54 0.03 -16.84
CA PHE A 225 20.51 -0.21 -15.82
C PHE A 225 21.09 -1.02 -14.65
N GLU A 226 21.39 -0.35 -13.55
CA GLU A 226 22.05 -0.97 -12.40
C GLU A 226 21.09 -1.39 -11.28
N LEU A 227 19.98 -0.66 -11.07
CA LEU A 227 19.14 -0.86 -9.90
C LEU A 227 17.64 -0.63 -10.20
N LEU A 228 16.81 -1.64 -9.92
CA LEU A 228 15.35 -1.57 -10.08
C LEU A 228 14.68 -0.75 -8.95
N ALA A 229 15.10 -0.95 -7.71
CA ALA A 229 14.45 -0.35 -6.55
C ALA A 229 14.48 1.19 -6.55
N PRO A 230 15.59 1.89 -6.80
CA PRO A 230 15.63 3.35 -6.83
C PRO A 230 14.73 3.97 -7.89
N GLU A 231 14.61 3.32 -9.04
CA GLU A 231 13.74 3.79 -10.12
C GLU A 231 12.26 3.70 -9.75
N VAL A 232 11.85 2.59 -9.13
CA VAL A 232 10.49 2.42 -8.60
C VAL A 232 10.21 3.40 -7.46
N ASP A 233 11.16 3.57 -6.52
CA ASP A 233 11.03 4.50 -5.39
C ASP A 233 10.91 5.96 -5.90
N SER A 234 11.67 6.33 -6.95
CA SER A 234 11.55 7.63 -7.59
C SER A 234 10.15 7.85 -8.17
N ALA A 235 9.64 6.88 -8.92
CA ALA A 235 8.30 6.95 -9.48
C ALA A 235 7.20 7.05 -8.40
N LEU A 236 7.33 6.28 -7.32
CA LEU A 236 6.41 6.34 -6.18
C LEU A 236 6.45 7.70 -5.49
N SER A 237 7.64 8.32 -5.39
CA SER A 237 7.80 9.65 -4.79
C SER A 237 7.13 10.75 -5.64
N GLU A 238 7.18 10.63 -6.98
CA GLU A 238 6.52 11.55 -7.90
C GLU A 238 4.99 11.44 -7.82
N VAL A 239 4.46 10.23 -7.71
CA VAL A 239 3.02 10.00 -7.56
C VAL A 239 2.51 10.54 -6.23
N GLY A 240 3.31 10.47 -5.19
CA GLY A 240 2.97 10.86 -3.82
C GLY A 240 2.10 9.83 -3.12
N ALA A 241 1.81 10.08 -1.86
CA ALA A 241 1.01 9.17 -1.05
C ALA A 241 -0.50 9.37 -1.29
N ALA A 242 -1.25 8.28 -1.43
CA ALA A 242 -2.72 8.28 -1.53
C ALA A 242 -3.36 8.91 -0.28
N GLU A 243 -2.74 8.74 0.89
CA GLU A 243 -3.17 9.27 2.18
C GLU A 243 -3.43 10.79 2.15
N LYS A 244 -2.61 11.58 1.42
CA LYS A 244 -2.84 13.03 1.30
C LYS A 244 -4.12 13.36 0.55
N LEU A 245 -4.49 12.56 -0.45
CA LEU A 245 -5.77 12.76 -1.17
C LEU A 245 -6.94 12.27 -0.34
N GLU A 246 -6.76 11.19 0.43
CA GLU A 246 -7.77 10.69 1.34
C GLU A 246 -8.13 11.74 2.41
N LEU A 247 -7.14 12.37 3.04
CA LEU A 247 -7.36 13.49 3.95
C LEU A 247 -8.12 14.64 3.29
N THR A 248 -7.81 14.96 2.03
CA THR A 248 -8.54 16.00 1.28
C THR A 248 -10.01 15.60 1.05
N VAL A 249 -10.28 14.32 0.76
CA VAL A 249 -11.64 13.79 0.63
C VAL A 249 -12.39 13.92 1.95
N ASP A 250 -11.77 13.49 3.06
CA ASP A 250 -12.37 13.57 4.39
C ASP A 250 -12.65 15.03 4.79
N GLU A 251 -11.74 15.98 4.52
CA GLU A 251 -11.97 17.41 4.75
C GLU A 251 -13.14 17.97 3.95
N ILE A 252 -13.33 17.55 2.70
CA ILE A 252 -14.48 17.92 1.86
C ILE A 252 -15.79 17.46 2.51
N PHE A 253 -15.77 16.27 3.15
CA PHE A 253 -16.95 15.71 3.84
C PHE A 253 -17.21 16.34 5.20
N ASP A 254 -16.20 16.55 6.01
CA ASP A 254 -16.36 17.17 7.35
C ASP A 254 -16.92 18.60 7.27
N GLN A 255 -16.70 19.28 6.15
CA GLN A 255 -17.33 20.56 5.86
C GLN A 255 -18.81 20.43 5.42
N ALA A 256 -19.33 19.22 5.21
CA ALA A 256 -20.74 18.97 4.89
C ALA A 256 -21.58 18.97 6.19
N PRO A 257 -22.71 19.70 6.26
CA PRO A 257 -23.59 19.59 7.44
C PRO A 257 -24.21 18.20 7.50
N ALA A 258 -24.32 17.65 8.70
CA ALA A 258 -24.92 16.35 9.01
C ALA A 258 -26.39 16.18 8.56
N SER A 259 -27.00 17.22 7.95
CA SER A 259 -28.38 17.22 7.44
C SER A 259 -28.50 16.82 5.96
N ALA A 260 -27.41 16.42 5.29
CA ALA A 260 -27.41 16.06 3.87
C ALA A 260 -27.32 14.54 3.60
N LEU A 261 -27.34 13.73 4.66
CA LEU A 261 -27.48 12.27 4.52
C LEU A 261 -28.97 11.91 4.42
N PRO A 262 -29.37 11.09 3.41
CA PRO A 262 -30.74 10.66 3.21
C PRO A 262 -31.26 9.80 4.34
#